data_09a2af42d7139e56866b074ba7c2c559
#
_entry.id   09a2af42d7139e56866b074ba7c2c559
#
_cell.length_a   1.000
_cell.length_b   1.000
_cell.length_c   1.000
_cell.angle_alpha   90.00
_cell.angle_beta   90.00
_cell.angle_gamma   90.00
#
_symmetry.space_group_name_H-M   'P 1'
#
loop_
_entity.id
_entity.type
_entity.pdbx_description
1 polymer ?
#
loop_
_entity_poly.entity_id
_entity_poly.type
_entity_poly.pdbx_seq_one_letter_code
_entity_poly.pdbx_strand_id
1 'polypeptide(L)'
;DVERSRGLGDVYKRQLQATVRGENGAGESLIICDPKSELYEKSSEFLRSRGYCVKVFNLVSPENSDSWCCLAEVEGQELMAQLFVDVIIKNTTNNGKSDHFWDACEMNLLKALVLYVDQGYAEENRNIGEVYRLLTLNGESQLDTLFEALPSTHPAKAPYSLFKQASDTVRSGVIIGLGSRLQVFQSELIKKITAKNEIDLELPGQQPCAYFLVTSDQDSTFDFLASLFLSFCFIKLVRYADHNCEGGKLPVPVHILGEELTACGTIPDLSRRLSVIRSRNISMSCVFQNLAGLQNRYPQNLWQEIIGNCDAQLFLGCTDQLTAEFISARTGLASVAVSSKSKQLGTWRISNYTPEFRETSGVGKRPVLTPDEVLRLPLDQALIIIRGKKVLQVDKMDYSKHPEAKYLRSCKASAHVPEWRRLEEEAAKTPQPAPKPAPAAKKPAKRKATKPASPTDKSPKEAPAPKSAGTPEGIITTDKDSILS
;
A
#
# COMPACT_ATOMS: atom_id res chain seq x y z
N ASP A 1 18.00 16.84 1.18
CA ASP A 1 17.30 17.20 -0.08
C ASP A 1 18.08 16.83 -1.35
N VAL A 2 19.40 16.99 -1.38
CA VAL A 2 20.23 16.66 -2.55
C VAL A 2 20.31 15.15 -2.82
N GLU A 3 20.28 14.29 -1.81
CA GLU A 3 20.32 12.83 -1.97
C GLU A 3 18.99 12.25 -2.47
N ARG A 4 17.86 12.77 -1.98
CA ARG A 4 16.52 12.39 -2.45
C ARG A 4 16.28 12.74 -3.91
N SER A 5 16.74 13.91 -4.36
CA SER A 5 16.57 14.35 -5.75
C SER A 5 17.31 13.47 -6.77
N ARG A 6 18.26 12.63 -6.33
CA ARG A 6 19.08 11.78 -7.21
C ARG A 6 18.40 10.46 -7.59
N GLY A 7 17.64 9.84 -6.67
CA GLY A 7 16.80 8.69 -6.97
C GLY A 7 15.67 9.06 -7.93
N LEU A 8 14.96 10.15 -7.63
CA LEU A 8 13.93 10.75 -8.48
C LEU A 8 14.41 11.03 -9.91
N GLY A 9 15.66 11.47 -10.07
CA GLY A 9 16.25 11.71 -11.39
C GLY A 9 16.19 10.51 -12.32
N ASP A 10 16.40 9.29 -11.82
CA ASP A 10 16.35 8.08 -12.63
C ASP A 10 14.92 7.63 -12.93
N VAL A 11 13.99 7.87 -12.01
CA VAL A 11 12.56 7.64 -12.24
C VAL A 11 12.01 8.59 -13.31
N TYR A 12 12.38 9.88 -13.30
CA TYR A 12 12.02 10.82 -14.37
C TYR A 12 12.55 10.39 -15.73
N LYS A 13 13.81 9.93 -15.80
CA LYS A 13 14.36 9.39 -17.06
C LYS A 13 13.53 8.24 -17.59
N ARG A 14 13.07 7.34 -16.70
CA ARG A 14 12.21 6.23 -17.11
C ARG A 14 10.86 6.72 -17.65
N GLN A 15 10.22 7.70 -17.01
CA GLN A 15 8.99 8.30 -17.49
C GLN A 15 9.17 8.98 -18.87
N LEU A 16 10.26 9.72 -19.05
CA LEU A 16 10.57 10.33 -20.34
C LEU A 16 10.84 9.28 -21.42
N GLN A 17 11.57 8.21 -21.07
CA GLN A 17 11.92 7.13 -21.98
C GLN A 17 10.69 6.29 -22.39
N ALA A 18 9.72 6.12 -21.50
CA ALA A 18 8.51 5.35 -21.76
C ALA A 18 7.68 5.91 -22.92
N THR A 19 7.78 7.23 -23.19
CA THR A 19 7.09 7.88 -24.31
C THR A 19 7.80 7.69 -25.66
N VAL A 20 9.03 7.19 -25.65
CA VAL A 20 9.75 6.85 -26.89
C VAL A 20 9.15 5.58 -27.44
N ARG A 21 8.49 5.70 -28.58
CA ARG A 21 7.78 4.59 -29.23
C ARG A 21 8.76 3.51 -29.65
N GLY A 22 8.48 2.26 -29.23
CA GLY A 22 9.17 1.09 -29.74
C GLY A 22 8.85 0.80 -31.21
N GLU A 23 9.39 -0.26 -31.77
CA GLU A 23 9.17 -0.70 -33.17
C GLU A 23 7.69 -0.80 -33.53
N ASN A 24 6.81 -1.10 -32.57
CA ASN A 24 5.35 -1.20 -32.74
C ASN A 24 4.60 0.14 -32.64
N GLY A 25 5.28 1.25 -32.48
CA GLY A 25 4.69 2.59 -32.42
C GLY A 25 3.91 2.94 -31.15
N ALA A 26 3.78 2.03 -30.18
CA ALA A 26 3.15 2.25 -28.90
C ALA A 26 4.20 2.62 -27.83
N GLY A 27 3.87 3.58 -26.97
CA GLY A 27 4.64 3.85 -25.75
C GLY A 27 4.40 2.75 -24.71
N GLU A 28 5.22 2.76 -23.66
CA GLU A 28 5.06 1.86 -22.52
C GLU A 28 4.10 2.48 -21.49
N SER A 29 3.15 1.73 -20.95
CA SER A 29 2.30 2.18 -19.85
C SER A 29 3.07 2.20 -18.53
N LEU A 30 2.73 3.13 -17.66
CA LEU A 30 3.38 3.34 -16.38
C LEU A 30 2.37 3.22 -15.22
N ILE A 31 2.72 2.46 -14.19
CA ILE A 31 2.04 2.45 -12.90
C ILE A 31 3.06 2.92 -11.88
N ILE A 32 2.85 4.07 -11.27
CA ILE A 32 3.86 4.82 -10.52
C ILE A 32 3.42 4.98 -9.08
N CYS A 33 4.18 4.42 -8.14
CA CYS A 33 4.05 4.79 -6.72
C CYS A 33 4.78 6.10 -6.50
N ASP A 34 4.08 7.11 -6.00
CA ASP A 34 4.56 8.49 -5.85
C ASP A 34 4.27 9.00 -4.43
N PRO A 35 5.14 8.72 -3.44
CA PRO A 35 4.88 9.05 -2.05
C PRO A 35 4.68 10.54 -1.73
N LYS A 36 5.01 11.44 -2.67
CA LYS A 36 4.96 12.89 -2.47
C LYS A 36 4.23 13.65 -3.55
N SER A 37 3.62 12.96 -4.51
CA SER A 37 3.07 13.55 -5.73
C SER A 37 4.07 14.31 -6.61
N GLU A 38 5.37 14.24 -6.32
CA GLU A 38 6.40 14.96 -7.10
C GLU A 38 6.50 14.44 -8.53
N LEU A 39 6.34 13.12 -8.73
CA LEU A 39 6.38 12.50 -10.06
C LEU A 39 5.15 12.90 -10.88
N TYR A 40 3.96 12.89 -10.24
CA TYR A 40 2.73 13.37 -10.87
C TYR A 40 2.87 14.83 -11.27
N GLU A 41 3.29 15.69 -10.34
CA GLU A 41 3.37 17.13 -10.57
C GLU A 41 4.27 17.51 -11.74
N LYS A 42 5.37 16.80 -11.94
CA LYS A 42 6.33 17.12 -13.02
C LYS A 42 6.01 16.44 -14.34
N SER A 43 5.40 15.25 -14.34
CA SER A 43 5.29 14.45 -15.57
C SER A 43 3.87 14.26 -16.09
N SER A 44 2.82 14.53 -15.30
CA SER A 44 1.43 14.25 -15.70
C SER A 44 1.02 15.00 -16.97
N GLU A 45 1.31 16.29 -17.08
CA GLU A 45 0.99 17.11 -18.26
C GLU A 45 1.79 16.67 -19.49
N PHE A 46 3.06 16.32 -19.30
CA PHE A 46 3.88 15.79 -20.38
C PHE A 46 3.28 14.49 -20.92
N LEU A 47 2.91 13.55 -20.04
CA LEU A 47 2.31 12.27 -20.44
C LEU A 47 0.96 12.47 -21.14
N ARG A 48 0.09 13.36 -20.64
CA ARG A 48 -1.15 13.75 -21.31
C ARG A 48 -0.88 14.30 -22.72
N SER A 49 0.13 15.16 -22.87
CA SER A 49 0.51 15.73 -24.17
C SER A 49 1.00 14.67 -25.17
N ARG A 50 1.46 13.51 -24.68
CA ARG A 50 1.89 12.36 -25.48
C ARG A 50 0.76 11.36 -25.74
N GLY A 51 -0.48 11.65 -25.31
CA GLY A 51 -1.65 10.82 -25.55
C GLY A 51 -1.88 9.71 -24.53
N TYR A 52 -1.25 9.80 -23.35
CA TYR A 52 -1.47 8.85 -22.28
C TYR A 52 -2.80 9.10 -21.57
N CYS A 53 -3.52 8.03 -21.23
CA CYS A 53 -4.60 8.08 -20.25
C CYS A 53 -3.97 8.23 -18.87
N VAL A 54 -4.06 9.44 -18.29
CA VAL A 54 -3.46 9.73 -16.97
C VAL A 54 -4.55 9.67 -15.90
N LYS A 55 -4.37 8.79 -14.92
CA LYS A 55 -5.22 8.63 -13.74
C LYS A 55 -4.40 8.79 -12.46
N VAL A 56 -5.03 9.26 -11.39
CA VAL A 56 -4.37 9.42 -10.10
C VAL A 56 -5.25 8.87 -8.97
N PHE A 57 -4.74 7.90 -8.24
CA PHE A 57 -5.32 7.42 -6.99
C PHE A 57 -4.57 8.08 -5.85
N ASN A 58 -5.15 9.17 -5.32
CA ASN A 58 -4.50 10.06 -4.35
C ASN A 58 -5.04 9.80 -2.95
N LEU A 59 -4.23 9.14 -2.12
CA LEU A 59 -4.58 8.82 -0.74
C LEU A 59 -4.17 9.94 0.25
N VAL A 60 -3.40 10.94 -0.21
CA VAL A 60 -3.00 12.10 0.60
C VAL A 60 -4.05 13.21 0.53
N SER A 61 -4.59 13.45 -0.67
CA SER A 61 -5.65 14.43 -0.93
C SER A 61 -6.80 13.76 -1.69
N PRO A 62 -7.66 13.01 -0.98
CA PRO A 62 -8.70 12.19 -1.62
C PRO A 62 -9.72 12.99 -2.45
N GLU A 63 -9.89 14.28 -2.14
CA GLU A 63 -10.74 15.21 -2.92
C GLU A 63 -10.22 15.44 -4.36
N ASN A 64 -8.95 15.12 -4.60
CA ASN A 64 -8.29 15.23 -5.90
C ASN A 64 -7.91 13.84 -6.47
N SER A 65 -8.60 12.78 -6.03
CA SER A 65 -8.38 11.40 -6.45
C SER A 65 -9.41 10.94 -7.45
N ASP A 66 -8.99 10.31 -8.55
CA ASP A 66 -9.89 9.44 -9.31
C ASP A 66 -10.34 8.29 -8.41
N SER A 67 -11.56 7.79 -8.62
CA SER A 67 -12.12 6.73 -7.80
C SER A 67 -11.73 5.33 -8.31
N TRP A 68 -11.52 4.42 -7.36
CA TRP A 68 -11.27 3.02 -7.62
C TRP A 68 -11.99 2.14 -6.60
N CYS A 69 -12.98 1.38 -7.05
CA CYS A 69 -13.73 0.45 -6.22
C CYS A 69 -12.95 -0.85 -6.04
N CYS A 70 -12.16 -0.93 -4.97
CA CYS A 70 -11.35 -2.12 -4.70
C CYS A 70 -12.17 -3.41 -4.54
N LEU A 71 -13.41 -3.32 -4.07
CA LEU A 71 -14.29 -4.48 -3.90
C LEU A 71 -14.77 -5.06 -5.26
N ALA A 72 -14.91 -4.21 -6.28
CA ALA A 72 -15.30 -4.66 -7.61
C ALA A 72 -14.30 -5.64 -8.23
N GLU A 73 -13.03 -5.59 -7.79
CA GLU A 73 -11.98 -6.50 -8.25
C GLU A 73 -12.15 -7.95 -7.75
N VAL A 74 -13.03 -8.18 -6.78
CA VAL A 74 -13.35 -9.53 -6.26
C VAL A 74 -14.15 -10.35 -7.26
N GLU A 75 -15.04 -9.71 -8.06
CA GLU A 75 -15.78 -10.33 -9.18
C GLU A 75 -16.56 -11.59 -8.78
N GLY A 76 -17.09 -11.68 -7.57
CA GLY A 76 -17.79 -12.85 -7.07
C GLY A 76 -16.90 -14.07 -6.77
N GLN A 77 -15.59 -13.95 -6.90
CA GLN A 77 -14.67 -15.08 -6.79
C GLN A 77 -14.14 -15.22 -5.35
N GLU A 78 -14.33 -16.39 -4.74
CA GLU A 78 -13.86 -16.66 -3.38
C GLU A 78 -12.36 -16.52 -3.19
N LEU A 79 -11.57 -16.87 -4.22
CA LEU A 79 -10.11 -16.73 -4.18
C LEU A 79 -9.68 -15.26 -4.20
N MET A 80 -10.38 -14.42 -4.97
CA MET A 80 -10.12 -12.98 -4.98
C MET A 80 -10.53 -12.33 -3.66
N ALA A 81 -11.67 -12.75 -3.08
CA ALA A 81 -12.07 -12.32 -1.75
C ALA A 81 -11.03 -12.71 -0.68
N GLN A 82 -10.47 -13.92 -0.76
CA GLN A 82 -9.41 -14.36 0.16
C GLN A 82 -8.17 -13.48 0.04
N LEU A 83 -7.72 -13.19 -1.17
CA LEU A 83 -6.57 -12.34 -1.42
C LEU A 83 -6.82 -10.90 -0.96
N PHE A 84 -8.00 -10.37 -1.24
CA PHE A 84 -8.44 -9.04 -0.79
C PHE A 84 -8.31 -8.90 0.73
N VAL A 85 -8.84 -9.88 1.45
CA VAL A 85 -8.81 -9.91 2.92
C VAL A 85 -7.38 -10.10 3.45
N ASP A 86 -6.60 -10.99 2.84
CA ASP A 86 -5.21 -11.26 3.23
C ASP A 86 -4.33 -9.98 3.12
N VAL A 87 -4.51 -9.19 2.06
CA VAL A 87 -3.82 -7.91 1.90
C VAL A 87 -4.18 -6.93 3.01
N ILE A 88 -5.47 -6.81 3.33
CA ILE A 88 -5.93 -5.89 4.39
C ILE A 88 -5.36 -6.31 5.74
N ILE A 89 -5.53 -7.57 6.13
CA ILE A 89 -5.07 -8.05 7.43
C ILE A 89 -3.55 -7.89 7.57
N LYS A 90 -2.76 -8.31 6.58
CA LYS A 90 -1.29 -8.21 6.62
C LYS A 90 -0.78 -6.77 6.75
N ASN A 91 -1.46 -5.80 6.12
CA ASN A 91 -1.03 -4.41 6.16
C ASN A 91 -1.59 -3.62 7.35
N THR A 92 -2.57 -4.15 8.07
CA THR A 92 -3.16 -3.50 9.24
C THR A 92 -2.78 -4.18 10.57
N THR A 93 -2.01 -5.27 10.52
CA THR A 93 -1.47 -5.93 11.71
C THR A 93 -0.24 -5.16 12.19
N ASN A 94 -0.24 -4.75 13.46
CA ASN A 94 0.90 -4.07 14.08
C ASN A 94 2.09 -5.04 14.24
N ASN A 95 3.30 -4.58 13.94
CA ASN A 95 4.56 -5.35 13.91
C ASN A 95 5.01 -5.95 15.26
N GLY A 96 4.19 -5.92 16.30
CA GLY A 96 4.52 -6.40 17.62
C GLY A 96 3.60 -7.52 18.11
N LYS A 97 3.79 -8.76 17.68
CA LYS A 97 3.00 -9.96 18.05
C LYS A 97 1.62 -9.99 17.40
N SER A 98 1.56 -10.39 16.13
CA SER A 98 0.31 -10.87 15.56
C SER A 98 -0.08 -12.13 16.34
N ASP A 99 -1.19 -12.08 17.05
CA ASP A 99 -1.83 -13.29 17.53
C ASP A 99 -2.54 -13.91 16.34
N HIS A 100 -1.95 -14.93 15.75
CA HIS A 100 -2.46 -15.63 14.57
C HIS A 100 -3.93 -16.07 14.73
N PHE A 101 -4.36 -16.26 15.97
CA PHE A 101 -5.75 -16.63 16.26
C PHE A 101 -6.71 -15.48 15.93
N TRP A 102 -6.40 -14.26 16.39
CA TRP A 102 -7.24 -13.07 16.13
C TRP A 102 -7.24 -12.71 14.65
N ASP A 103 -6.08 -12.67 14.00
CA ASP A 103 -5.98 -12.42 12.57
C ASP A 103 -6.81 -13.42 11.76
N ALA A 104 -6.79 -14.71 12.11
CA ALA A 104 -7.56 -15.74 11.43
C ALA A 104 -9.09 -15.55 11.64
N CYS A 105 -9.52 -15.18 12.83
CA CYS A 105 -10.94 -14.91 13.11
C CYS A 105 -11.44 -13.66 12.37
N GLU A 106 -10.65 -12.56 12.38
CA GLU A 106 -10.95 -11.33 11.66
C GLU A 106 -10.98 -11.56 10.14
N MET A 107 -10.07 -12.38 9.62
CA MET A 107 -10.02 -12.76 8.21
C MET A 107 -11.31 -13.49 7.78
N ASN A 108 -11.80 -14.44 8.60
CA ASN A 108 -13.03 -15.16 8.29
C ASN A 108 -14.25 -14.24 8.29
N LEU A 109 -14.39 -13.37 9.30
CA LEU A 109 -15.48 -12.39 9.32
C LEU A 109 -15.42 -11.44 8.14
N LEU A 110 -14.25 -10.86 7.86
CA LEU A 110 -14.09 -9.93 6.74
C LEU A 110 -14.38 -10.61 5.40
N LYS A 111 -13.91 -11.84 5.20
CA LYS A 111 -14.20 -12.61 3.98
C LYS A 111 -15.71 -12.85 3.80
N ALA A 112 -16.40 -13.19 4.89
CA ALA A 112 -17.85 -13.38 4.87
C ALA A 112 -18.57 -12.08 4.46
N LEU A 113 -18.22 -10.94 5.08
CA LEU A 113 -18.81 -9.64 4.78
C LEU A 113 -18.52 -9.18 3.34
N VAL A 114 -17.29 -9.35 2.87
CA VAL A 114 -16.88 -9.03 1.49
C VAL A 114 -17.73 -9.82 0.49
N LEU A 115 -17.82 -11.13 0.63
CA LEU A 115 -18.61 -11.98 -0.27
C LEU A 115 -20.11 -11.69 -0.18
N TYR A 116 -20.60 -11.31 1.00
CA TYR A 116 -22.00 -10.92 1.20
C TYR A 116 -22.35 -9.66 0.42
N VAL A 117 -21.50 -8.62 0.52
CA VAL A 117 -21.71 -7.34 -0.19
C VAL A 117 -21.50 -7.52 -1.69
N ASP A 118 -20.45 -8.23 -2.08
CA ASP A 118 -20.09 -8.41 -3.48
C ASP A 118 -21.17 -9.17 -4.28
N GLN A 119 -21.79 -10.18 -3.69
CA GLN A 119 -22.80 -11.00 -4.39
C GLN A 119 -24.26 -10.56 -4.11
N GLY A 120 -24.51 -9.91 -2.97
CA GLY A 120 -25.87 -9.58 -2.53
C GLY A 120 -26.32 -8.16 -2.80
N TYR A 121 -25.42 -7.23 -3.05
CA TYR A 121 -25.74 -5.82 -3.22
C TYR A 121 -25.82 -5.42 -4.69
N ALA A 122 -26.65 -4.40 -4.99
CA ALA A 122 -26.65 -3.76 -6.28
C ALA A 122 -25.29 -3.09 -6.55
N GLU A 123 -24.89 -2.99 -7.81
CA GLU A 123 -23.57 -2.50 -8.22
C GLU A 123 -23.18 -1.15 -7.58
N GLU A 124 -24.16 -0.24 -7.45
CA GLU A 124 -23.97 1.09 -6.84
C GLU A 124 -23.56 1.03 -5.37
N ASN A 125 -23.96 -0.03 -4.65
CA ASN A 125 -23.71 -0.23 -3.23
C ASN A 125 -22.66 -1.33 -2.96
N ARG A 126 -22.04 -1.86 -4.01
CA ARG A 126 -21.04 -2.93 -3.92
C ARG A 126 -19.66 -2.33 -3.68
N ASN A 127 -19.41 -1.86 -2.47
CA ASN A 127 -18.15 -1.21 -2.10
C ASN A 127 -17.72 -1.53 -0.66
N ILE A 128 -16.47 -1.26 -0.34
CA ILE A 128 -15.90 -1.55 0.97
C ILE A 128 -16.51 -0.68 2.10
N GLY A 129 -17.03 0.50 1.78
CA GLY A 129 -17.76 1.34 2.74
C GLY A 129 -19.02 0.65 3.25
N GLU A 130 -19.70 -0.11 2.40
CA GLU A 130 -20.87 -0.93 2.81
C GLU A 130 -20.46 -2.13 3.67
N VAL A 131 -19.30 -2.74 3.41
CA VAL A 131 -18.72 -3.77 4.30
C VAL A 131 -18.48 -3.20 5.69
N TYR A 132 -17.88 -2.01 5.77
CA TYR A 132 -17.68 -1.31 7.04
C TYR A 132 -19.01 -0.95 7.72
N ARG A 133 -19.98 -0.46 6.98
CA ARG A 133 -21.32 -0.15 7.51
C ARG A 133 -22.01 -1.38 8.08
N LEU A 134 -21.98 -2.52 7.38
CA LEU A 134 -22.52 -3.78 7.88
C LEU A 134 -21.89 -4.21 9.20
N LEU A 135 -20.56 -4.08 9.31
CA LEU A 135 -19.81 -4.41 10.49
C LEU A 135 -20.18 -3.54 11.70
N THR A 136 -20.40 -2.23 11.48
CA THR A 136 -20.52 -1.24 12.56
C THR A 136 -21.98 -0.96 12.98
N LEU A 137 -22.93 -1.10 12.07
CA LEU A 137 -24.34 -0.80 12.35
C LEU A 137 -25.14 -2.00 12.83
N ASN A 138 -24.66 -3.20 12.60
CA ASN A 138 -25.35 -4.43 12.97
C ASN A 138 -24.69 -5.05 14.21
N GLY A 139 -25.50 -5.28 15.25
CA GLY A 139 -25.09 -6.13 16.37
C GLY A 139 -24.90 -7.59 15.95
N GLU A 140 -24.25 -8.39 16.79
CA GLU A 140 -23.96 -9.81 16.50
C GLU A 140 -25.20 -10.60 16.07
N SER A 141 -26.33 -10.43 16.77
CA SER A 141 -27.59 -11.11 16.48
C SER A 141 -28.19 -10.74 15.11
N GLN A 142 -27.96 -9.49 14.66
CA GLN A 142 -28.42 -9.05 13.34
C GLN A 142 -27.56 -9.64 12.23
N LEU A 143 -26.24 -9.69 12.43
CA LEU A 143 -25.33 -10.38 11.51
C LEU A 143 -25.69 -11.86 11.41
N ASP A 144 -25.94 -12.54 12.53
CA ASP A 144 -26.38 -13.94 12.54
C ASP A 144 -27.63 -14.12 11.68
N THR A 145 -28.65 -13.25 11.86
CA THR A 145 -29.91 -13.32 11.10
C THR A 145 -29.65 -13.14 9.59
N LEU A 146 -28.80 -12.19 9.20
CA LEU A 146 -28.47 -11.93 7.80
C LEU A 146 -27.80 -13.14 7.14
N PHE A 147 -26.80 -13.74 7.80
CA PHE A 147 -26.06 -14.86 7.23
C PHE A 147 -26.84 -16.18 7.31
N GLU A 148 -27.74 -16.37 8.30
CA GLU A 148 -28.63 -17.52 8.36
C GLU A 148 -29.65 -17.53 7.21
N ALA A 149 -30.14 -16.37 6.81
CA ALA A 149 -31.08 -16.23 5.71
C ALA A 149 -30.49 -16.59 4.33
N LEU A 150 -29.15 -16.66 4.22
CA LEU A 150 -28.48 -17.01 2.97
C LEU A 150 -28.69 -18.50 2.62
N PRO A 151 -28.74 -18.83 1.32
CA PRO A 151 -28.73 -20.23 0.87
C PRO A 151 -27.48 -20.97 1.38
N SER A 152 -27.62 -22.28 1.63
CA SER A 152 -26.49 -23.12 2.10
C SER A 152 -25.30 -23.12 1.11
N THR A 153 -25.55 -22.87 -0.16
CA THR A 153 -24.56 -22.80 -1.25
C THR A 153 -23.86 -21.45 -1.35
N HIS A 154 -24.30 -20.43 -0.60
CA HIS A 154 -23.69 -19.10 -0.69
C HIS A 154 -22.28 -19.10 -0.10
N PRO A 155 -21.25 -18.60 -0.84
CA PRO A 155 -19.84 -18.70 -0.43
C PRO A 155 -19.50 -17.94 0.86
N ALA A 156 -20.28 -16.92 1.22
CA ALA A 156 -20.12 -16.18 2.48
C ALA A 156 -20.48 -17.02 3.72
N LYS A 157 -21.25 -18.11 3.57
CA LYS A 157 -21.76 -18.88 4.70
C LYS A 157 -20.69 -19.69 5.42
N ALA A 158 -19.76 -20.28 4.68
CA ALA A 158 -18.69 -21.08 5.26
C ALA A 158 -17.74 -20.25 6.16
N PRO A 159 -17.15 -19.13 5.71
CA PRO A 159 -16.30 -18.30 6.57
C PRO A 159 -17.08 -17.68 7.74
N TYR A 160 -18.36 -17.31 7.56
CA TYR A 160 -19.18 -16.82 8.66
C TYR A 160 -19.45 -17.90 9.71
N SER A 161 -19.69 -19.14 9.29
CA SER A 161 -19.92 -20.28 10.22
C SER A 161 -18.70 -20.53 11.11
N LEU A 162 -17.48 -20.36 10.59
CA LEU A 162 -16.26 -20.45 11.41
C LEU A 162 -16.21 -19.35 12.46
N PHE A 163 -16.50 -18.11 12.07
CA PHE A 163 -16.58 -16.98 13.01
C PHE A 163 -17.68 -17.23 14.09
N LYS A 164 -18.84 -17.76 13.70
CA LYS A 164 -19.96 -18.02 14.60
C LYS A 164 -19.66 -19.08 15.66
N GLN A 165 -18.71 -20.01 15.41
CA GLN A 165 -18.30 -21.03 16.39
C GLN A 165 -17.51 -20.47 17.57
N ALA A 166 -16.98 -19.24 17.46
CA ALA A 166 -16.30 -18.61 18.56
C ALA A 166 -17.26 -18.20 19.68
N SER A 167 -16.75 -18.08 20.92
CA SER A 167 -17.54 -17.57 22.03
C SER A 167 -17.94 -16.09 21.83
N ASP A 168 -19.02 -15.65 22.46
CA ASP A 168 -19.51 -14.26 22.32
C ASP A 168 -18.44 -13.23 22.65
N THR A 169 -17.60 -13.49 23.66
CA THR A 169 -16.48 -12.60 24.02
C THR A 169 -15.47 -12.48 22.88
N VAL A 170 -15.15 -13.59 22.21
CA VAL A 170 -14.22 -13.60 21.07
C VAL A 170 -14.86 -12.92 19.87
N ARG A 171 -16.13 -13.19 19.58
CA ARG A 171 -16.87 -12.55 18.48
C ARG A 171 -16.92 -11.03 18.62
N SER A 172 -17.26 -10.52 19.80
CA SER A 172 -17.23 -9.09 20.10
C SER A 172 -15.83 -8.49 19.90
N GLY A 173 -14.79 -9.18 20.37
CA GLY A 173 -13.41 -8.75 20.18
C GLY A 173 -13.01 -8.69 18.71
N VAL A 174 -13.39 -9.67 17.90
CA VAL A 174 -13.13 -9.72 16.45
C VAL A 174 -13.85 -8.58 15.72
N ILE A 175 -15.10 -8.29 16.06
CA ILE A 175 -15.86 -7.18 15.46
C ILE A 175 -15.18 -5.83 15.76
N ILE A 176 -14.78 -5.60 17.01
CA ILE A 176 -14.10 -4.37 17.43
C ILE A 176 -12.72 -4.26 16.75
N GLY A 177 -11.94 -5.34 16.74
CA GLY A 177 -10.63 -5.37 16.09
C GLY A 177 -10.72 -5.07 14.60
N LEU A 178 -11.62 -5.73 13.89
CA LEU A 178 -11.85 -5.48 12.48
C LEU A 178 -12.40 -4.07 12.21
N GLY A 179 -13.28 -3.56 13.06
CA GLY A 179 -13.77 -2.18 12.98
C GLY A 179 -12.65 -1.15 13.13
N SER A 180 -11.67 -1.41 14.00
CA SER A 180 -10.48 -0.58 14.15
C SER A 180 -9.58 -0.62 12.91
N ARG A 181 -9.38 -1.79 12.29
CA ARG A 181 -8.59 -1.93 11.05
C ARG A 181 -9.20 -1.16 9.88
N LEU A 182 -10.52 -1.13 9.80
CA LEU A 182 -11.27 -0.51 8.72
C LEU A 182 -11.77 0.91 9.05
N GLN A 183 -11.30 1.52 10.15
CA GLN A 183 -11.78 2.83 10.61
C GLN A 183 -11.61 3.97 9.60
N VAL A 184 -10.69 3.84 8.65
CA VAL A 184 -10.49 4.84 7.58
C VAL A 184 -11.75 5.05 6.74
N PHE A 185 -12.62 4.04 6.66
CA PHE A 185 -13.92 4.11 5.97
C PHE A 185 -15.01 4.85 6.76
N GLN A 186 -14.68 5.48 7.90
CA GLN A 186 -15.52 6.50 8.51
C GLN A 186 -15.53 7.79 7.69
N SER A 187 -14.44 8.07 6.96
CA SER A 187 -14.33 9.26 6.12
C SER A 187 -15.22 9.15 4.88
N GLU A 188 -16.10 10.13 4.68
CA GLU A 188 -16.97 10.19 3.50
C GLU A 188 -16.17 10.35 2.19
N LEU A 189 -15.01 11.03 2.23
CA LEU A 189 -14.15 11.15 1.05
C LEU A 189 -13.54 9.81 0.67
N ILE A 190 -13.06 9.02 1.65
CA ILE A 190 -12.52 7.69 1.39
C ILE A 190 -13.60 6.77 0.83
N LYS A 191 -14.82 6.82 1.39
CA LYS A 191 -15.96 6.08 0.82
C LYS A 191 -16.21 6.46 -0.65
N LYS A 192 -16.19 7.76 -0.97
CA LYS A 192 -16.42 8.24 -2.34
C LYS A 192 -15.39 7.71 -3.33
N ILE A 193 -14.10 7.84 -3.02
CA ILE A 193 -13.03 7.39 -3.92
C ILE A 193 -12.91 5.87 -4.03
N THR A 194 -13.56 5.12 -3.12
CA THR A 194 -13.60 3.64 -3.16
C THR A 194 -14.96 3.07 -3.54
N ALA A 195 -15.93 3.91 -3.92
CA ALA A 195 -17.28 3.48 -4.26
C ALA A 195 -17.50 3.19 -5.75
N LYS A 196 -16.78 3.87 -6.64
CA LYS A 196 -16.94 3.76 -8.11
C LYS A 196 -15.60 3.47 -8.78
N ASN A 197 -15.65 2.99 -10.02
CA ASN A 197 -14.47 2.77 -10.84
C ASN A 197 -14.34 3.84 -11.92
N GLU A 198 -13.36 4.74 -11.77
CA GLU A 198 -12.82 5.59 -12.82
C GLU A 198 -11.45 5.09 -13.31
N ILE A 199 -10.85 4.16 -12.56
CA ILE A 199 -9.57 3.53 -12.87
C ILE A 199 -9.81 2.07 -13.23
N ASP A 200 -9.54 1.72 -14.48
CA ASP A 200 -9.55 0.34 -14.98
C ASP A 200 -8.13 -0.23 -14.93
N LEU A 201 -7.93 -1.30 -14.15
CA LEU A 201 -6.61 -1.90 -13.95
C LEU A 201 -6.10 -2.74 -15.15
N GLU A 202 -6.95 -3.09 -16.11
CA GLU A 202 -6.58 -3.83 -17.31
C GLU A 202 -6.19 -2.88 -18.46
N LEU A 203 -6.70 -1.65 -18.45
CA LEU A 203 -6.48 -0.67 -19.51
C LEU A 203 -5.00 -0.37 -19.83
N PRO A 204 -4.07 -0.34 -18.83
CA PRO A 204 -2.64 -0.12 -19.13
C PRO A 204 -2.03 -1.18 -20.04
N GLY A 205 -2.56 -2.39 -20.06
CA GLY A 205 -2.13 -3.45 -20.97
C GLY A 205 -2.65 -3.30 -22.41
N GLN A 206 -3.65 -2.44 -22.62
CA GLN A 206 -4.37 -2.27 -23.88
C GLN A 206 -3.96 -1.00 -24.63
N GLN A 207 -3.77 0.09 -23.93
CA GLN A 207 -3.36 1.39 -24.47
C GLN A 207 -2.40 2.09 -23.52
N PRO A 208 -1.61 3.09 -24.01
CA PRO A 208 -0.70 3.84 -23.17
C PRO A 208 -1.42 4.56 -22.03
N CYS A 209 -1.12 4.17 -20.81
CA CYS A 209 -1.65 4.75 -19.57
C CYS A 209 -0.54 5.18 -18.64
N ALA A 210 -0.82 6.16 -17.78
CA ALA A 210 0.05 6.54 -16.67
C ALA A 210 -0.80 6.67 -15.41
N TYR A 211 -0.71 5.68 -14.54
CA TYR A 211 -1.43 5.65 -13.26
C TYR A 211 -0.51 6.05 -12.14
N PHE A 212 -0.91 7.06 -11.38
CA PHE A 212 -0.18 7.55 -10.22
C PHE A 212 -0.90 7.12 -8.94
N LEU A 213 -0.21 6.36 -8.14
CA LEU A 213 -0.62 5.98 -6.79
C LEU A 213 0.11 6.89 -5.81
N VAL A 214 -0.59 7.92 -5.32
CA VAL A 214 -0.03 8.88 -4.38
C VAL A 214 -0.30 8.42 -2.95
N THR A 215 0.78 8.13 -2.20
CA THR A 215 0.75 7.68 -0.81
C THR A 215 1.43 8.69 0.10
N SER A 216 1.26 8.56 1.42
CA SER A 216 1.99 9.38 2.38
C SER A 216 3.34 8.73 2.73
N ASP A 217 4.40 9.54 2.86
CA ASP A 217 5.68 9.12 3.43
C ASP A 217 5.73 9.25 4.95
N GLN A 218 4.70 9.84 5.57
CA GLN A 218 4.64 10.13 7.01
C GLN A 218 3.64 9.24 7.75
N ASP A 219 2.64 8.72 7.06
CA ASP A 219 1.52 7.99 7.66
C ASP A 219 1.21 6.72 6.88
N SER A 220 1.21 5.59 7.58
CA SER A 220 0.93 4.26 7.04
C SER A 220 -0.56 3.88 7.02
N THR A 221 -1.46 4.79 7.39
CA THR A 221 -2.90 4.53 7.53
C THR A 221 -3.51 3.94 6.25
N PHE A 222 -3.03 4.37 5.09
CA PHE A 222 -3.52 3.95 3.78
C PHE A 222 -2.64 2.91 3.07
N ASP A 223 -1.59 2.40 3.73
CA ASP A 223 -0.67 1.40 3.14
C ASP A 223 -1.42 0.19 2.58
N PHE A 224 -2.49 -0.25 3.26
CA PHE A 224 -3.28 -1.39 2.81
C PHE A 224 -4.02 -1.13 1.49
N LEU A 225 -4.53 0.10 1.26
CA LEU A 225 -5.17 0.47 -0.01
C LEU A 225 -4.15 0.54 -1.14
N ALA A 226 -2.96 1.08 -0.87
CA ALA A 226 -1.88 1.12 -1.84
C ALA A 226 -1.40 -0.30 -2.22
N SER A 227 -1.20 -1.15 -1.21
CA SER A 227 -0.84 -2.56 -1.42
C SER A 227 -1.93 -3.33 -2.17
N LEU A 228 -3.19 -3.04 -1.88
CA LEU A 228 -4.33 -3.65 -2.54
C LEU A 228 -4.37 -3.24 -4.03
N PHE A 229 -4.23 -1.94 -4.33
CA PHE A 229 -4.17 -1.42 -5.68
C PHE A 229 -3.08 -2.12 -6.51
N LEU A 230 -1.84 -2.15 -6.00
CA LEU A 230 -0.73 -2.80 -6.69
C LEU A 230 -0.95 -4.32 -6.84
N SER A 231 -1.48 -4.97 -5.81
CA SER A 231 -1.77 -6.41 -5.85
C SER A 231 -2.77 -6.75 -6.95
N PHE A 232 -3.84 -5.96 -7.09
CA PHE A 232 -4.82 -6.17 -8.14
C PHE A 232 -4.30 -5.75 -9.52
N CYS A 233 -3.46 -4.71 -9.63
CA CYS A 233 -2.76 -4.41 -10.87
C CYS A 233 -2.00 -5.62 -11.41
N PHE A 234 -1.20 -6.28 -10.57
CA PHE A 234 -0.49 -7.50 -10.98
C PHE A 234 -1.43 -8.61 -11.45
N ILE A 235 -2.49 -8.85 -10.69
CA ILE A 235 -3.42 -9.95 -10.99
C ILE A 235 -4.18 -9.68 -12.29
N LYS A 236 -4.75 -8.49 -12.42
CA LYS A 236 -5.57 -8.12 -13.57
C LYS A 236 -4.76 -8.10 -14.85
N LEU A 237 -3.59 -7.48 -14.84
CA LEU A 237 -2.70 -7.44 -16.00
C LEU A 237 -2.22 -8.83 -16.41
N VAL A 238 -1.84 -9.69 -15.46
CA VAL A 238 -1.43 -11.07 -15.76
C VAL A 238 -2.61 -11.87 -16.31
N ARG A 239 -3.79 -11.80 -15.69
CA ARG A 239 -5.00 -12.50 -16.19
C ARG A 239 -5.40 -12.00 -17.57
N TYR A 240 -5.38 -10.68 -17.78
CA TYR A 240 -5.68 -10.11 -19.09
C TYR A 240 -4.71 -10.62 -20.17
N ALA A 241 -3.40 -10.66 -19.86
CA ALA A 241 -2.40 -11.21 -20.76
C ALA A 241 -2.67 -12.69 -21.08
N ASP A 242 -2.93 -13.50 -20.04
CA ASP A 242 -3.08 -14.95 -20.19
C ASP A 242 -4.38 -15.35 -20.92
N HIS A 243 -5.48 -14.58 -20.78
CA HIS A 243 -6.79 -14.93 -21.33
C HIS A 243 -7.17 -14.18 -22.59
N ASN A 244 -6.72 -12.94 -22.76
CA ASN A 244 -7.21 -12.04 -23.80
C ASN A 244 -6.16 -11.66 -24.85
N CYS A 245 -4.86 -12.00 -24.61
CA CYS A 245 -3.79 -11.57 -25.51
C CYS A 245 -3.15 -12.74 -26.23
N GLU A 246 -2.81 -12.53 -27.49
CA GLU A 246 -2.09 -13.51 -28.30
C GLU A 246 -0.69 -13.79 -27.73
N GLY A 247 -0.35 -15.06 -27.56
CA GLY A 247 0.92 -15.47 -26.96
C GLY A 247 1.09 -15.14 -25.48
N GLY A 248 0.01 -14.79 -24.77
CA GLY A 248 0.03 -14.46 -23.33
C GLY A 248 0.82 -13.18 -22.99
N LYS A 249 0.93 -12.24 -23.93
CA LYS A 249 1.69 -10.99 -23.75
C LYS A 249 0.79 -9.78 -23.97
N LEU A 250 0.90 -8.80 -23.07
CA LEU A 250 0.22 -7.53 -23.22
C LEU A 250 0.65 -6.82 -24.52
N PRO A 251 -0.30 -6.29 -25.32
CA PRO A 251 0.02 -5.51 -26.51
C PRO A 251 0.79 -4.22 -26.20
N VAL A 252 0.50 -3.57 -25.06
CA VAL A 252 1.26 -2.43 -24.56
C VAL A 252 2.10 -2.90 -23.37
N PRO A 253 3.44 -2.72 -23.40
CA PRO A 253 4.29 -3.04 -22.26
C PRO A 253 3.85 -2.22 -21.05
N VAL A 254 3.84 -2.83 -19.86
CA VAL A 254 3.53 -2.13 -18.62
C VAL A 254 4.74 -2.12 -17.71
N HIS A 255 5.14 -0.92 -17.26
CA HIS A 255 6.22 -0.76 -16.31
C HIS A 255 5.70 -0.21 -14.98
N ILE A 256 5.93 -0.96 -13.89
CA ILE A 256 5.57 -0.56 -12.54
C ILE A 256 6.79 0.09 -11.88
N LEU A 257 6.66 1.37 -11.53
CA LEU A 257 7.68 2.15 -10.83
C LEU A 257 7.31 2.23 -9.35
N GLY A 258 7.93 1.37 -8.55
CA GLY A 258 7.80 1.42 -7.08
C GLY A 258 8.83 2.40 -6.51
N GLU A 259 8.59 3.70 -6.61
CA GLU A 259 9.41 4.67 -5.91
C GLU A 259 9.10 4.58 -4.42
N GLU A 260 10.13 4.39 -3.61
CA GLU A 260 9.99 4.09 -2.20
C GLU A 260 9.00 2.93 -1.94
N LEU A 261 9.30 1.76 -2.52
CA LEU A 261 8.44 0.57 -2.41
C LEU A 261 7.99 0.27 -0.97
N THR A 262 8.80 0.66 0.01
CA THR A 262 8.51 0.50 1.44
C THR A 262 7.36 1.38 1.92
N ALA A 263 7.01 2.45 1.21
CA ALA A 263 5.87 3.32 1.50
C ALA A 263 4.55 2.86 0.86
N CYS A 264 4.55 1.79 0.06
CA CYS A 264 3.36 1.27 -0.60
C CYS A 264 2.71 0.08 0.13
N GLY A 265 3.01 -0.10 1.42
CA GLY A 265 2.59 -1.28 2.17
C GLY A 265 3.32 -2.56 1.77
N THR A 266 2.91 -3.68 2.33
CA THR A 266 3.45 -5.00 2.01
C THR A 266 2.63 -5.63 0.89
N ILE A 267 3.23 -5.83 -0.28
CA ILE A 267 2.59 -6.53 -1.38
C ILE A 267 2.77 -8.04 -1.15
N PRO A 268 1.71 -8.81 -0.89
CA PRO A 268 1.83 -10.25 -0.69
C PRO A 268 2.43 -10.95 -1.91
N ASP A 269 3.30 -11.93 -1.66
CA ASP A 269 3.94 -12.76 -2.69
C ASP A 269 4.69 -11.95 -3.78
N LEU A 270 5.20 -10.77 -3.45
CA LEU A 270 5.88 -9.89 -4.41
C LEU A 270 7.03 -10.63 -5.15
N SER A 271 7.87 -11.36 -4.43
CA SER A 271 8.96 -12.15 -5.01
C SER A 271 8.45 -13.10 -6.11
N ARG A 272 7.38 -13.85 -5.81
CA ARG A 272 6.76 -14.76 -6.76
C ARG A 272 6.15 -14.02 -7.97
N ARG A 273 5.49 -12.87 -7.74
CA ARG A 273 4.93 -12.03 -8.82
C ARG A 273 6.02 -11.55 -9.75
N LEU A 274 7.14 -11.03 -9.21
CA LEU A 274 8.28 -10.57 -10.00
C LEU A 274 8.87 -11.67 -10.91
N SER A 275 8.87 -12.91 -10.47
CA SER A 275 9.40 -14.03 -11.26
C SER A 275 8.58 -14.36 -12.50
N VAL A 276 7.29 -14.01 -12.55
CA VAL A 276 6.35 -14.43 -13.60
C VAL A 276 5.94 -13.31 -14.56
N ILE A 277 6.05 -12.04 -14.16
CA ILE A 277 5.53 -10.91 -14.95
C ILE A 277 6.26 -10.66 -16.26
N ARG A 278 7.55 -10.97 -16.32
CA ARG A 278 8.39 -10.73 -17.52
C ARG A 278 7.83 -11.37 -18.78
N SER A 279 7.31 -12.59 -18.69
CA SER A 279 6.74 -13.31 -19.85
C SER A 279 5.47 -12.65 -20.39
N ARG A 280 4.79 -11.81 -19.61
CA ARG A 280 3.55 -11.09 -19.94
C ARG A 280 3.79 -9.66 -20.43
N ASN A 281 5.04 -9.29 -20.69
CA ASN A 281 5.42 -7.93 -21.08
C ASN A 281 5.18 -6.88 -19.96
N ILE A 282 5.32 -7.33 -18.70
CA ILE A 282 5.25 -6.49 -17.52
C ILE A 282 6.64 -6.46 -16.88
N SER A 283 7.06 -5.29 -16.44
CA SER A 283 8.33 -5.08 -15.74
C SER A 283 8.12 -4.21 -14.50
N MET A 284 9.05 -4.30 -13.54
CA MET A 284 8.99 -3.49 -12.34
C MET A 284 10.38 -2.94 -11.96
N SER A 285 10.43 -1.68 -11.55
CA SER A 285 11.56 -1.08 -10.85
C SER A 285 11.21 -0.91 -9.38
N CYS A 286 11.97 -1.58 -8.52
CA CYS A 286 11.85 -1.46 -7.07
C CYS A 286 12.90 -0.46 -6.57
N VAL A 287 12.48 0.70 -6.09
CA VAL A 287 13.36 1.71 -5.51
C VAL A 287 13.15 1.74 -4.00
N PHE A 288 14.23 1.76 -3.24
CA PHE A 288 14.21 1.85 -1.77
C PHE A 288 15.46 2.57 -1.26
N GLN A 289 15.36 3.22 -0.11
CA GLN A 289 16.44 4.05 0.42
C GLN A 289 17.59 3.22 0.98
N ASN A 290 17.28 2.11 1.67
CA ASN A 290 18.25 1.22 2.29
C ASN A 290 17.70 -0.21 2.40
N LEU A 291 18.61 -1.17 2.59
CA LEU A 291 18.24 -2.57 2.74
C LEU A 291 17.53 -2.88 4.06
N ALA A 292 17.79 -2.12 5.12
CA ALA A 292 17.14 -2.33 6.41
C ALA A 292 15.63 -2.09 6.32
N GLY A 293 15.19 -1.03 5.62
CA GLY A 293 13.78 -0.76 5.36
C GLY A 293 13.12 -1.87 4.57
N LEU A 294 13.79 -2.37 3.53
CA LEU A 294 13.29 -3.48 2.73
C LEU A 294 13.20 -4.78 3.56
N GLN A 295 14.21 -5.07 4.39
CA GLN A 295 14.23 -6.24 5.29
C GLN A 295 13.11 -6.19 6.34
N ASN A 296 12.83 -5.01 6.88
CA ASN A 296 11.74 -4.83 7.84
C ASN A 296 10.36 -5.07 7.18
N ARG A 297 10.16 -4.60 5.95
CA ARG A 297 8.91 -4.77 5.22
C ARG A 297 8.72 -6.20 4.69
N TYR A 298 9.82 -6.84 4.26
CA TYR A 298 9.85 -8.22 3.74
C TYR A 298 10.84 -9.06 4.55
N PRO A 299 10.44 -9.52 5.75
CA PRO A 299 11.33 -10.21 6.70
C PRO A 299 11.82 -11.56 6.20
N GLN A 300 12.68 -12.19 6.98
CA GLN A 300 13.35 -13.45 6.64
C GLN A 300 14.20 -13.30 5.37
N ASN A 301 14.05 -14.17 4.39
CA ASN A 301 14.79 -14.14 3.12
C ASN A 301 14.01 -13.50 1.97
N LEU A 302 12.78 -13.02 2.21
CA LEU A 302 11.92 -12.48 1.15
C LEU A 302 12.53 -11.26 0.45
N TRP A 303 13.18 -10.37 1.20
CA TRP A 303 13.89 -9.22 0.64
C TRP A 303 15.02 -9.63 -0.31
N GLN A 304 15.73 -10.73 0.00
CA GLN A 304 16.81 -11.26 -0.86
C GLN A 304 16.25 -11.86 -2.15
N GLU A 305 15.11 -12.52 -2.07
CA GLU A 305 14.40 -13.06 -3.24
C GLU A 305 13.93 -11.94 -4.17
N ILE A 306 13.39 -10.83 -3.60
CA ILE A 306 12.99 -9.65 -4.38
C ILE A 306 14.20 -9.11 -5.15
N ILE A 307 15.32 -8.88 -4.49
CA ILE A 307 16.56 -8.41 -5.15
C ILE A 307 17.08 -9.44 -6.16
N GLY A 308 16.98 -10.73 -5.81
CA GLY A 308 17.42 -11.83 -6.69
C GLY A 308 16.64 -11.92 -8.00
N ASN A 309 15.38 -11.47 -8.02
CA ASN A 309 14.55 -11.40 -9.23
C ASN A 309 14.86 -10.17 -10.10
N CYS A 310 15.71 -9.25 -9.64
CA CYS A 310 16.13 -8.08 -10.41
C CYS A 310 17.42 -8.38 -11.20
N ASP A 311 17.34 -8.48 -12.51
CA ASP A 311 18.50 -8.74 -13.39
C ASP A 311 19.47 -7.55 -13.44
N ALA A 312 19.01 -6.32 -13.22
CA ALA A 312 19.81 -5.12 -13.16
C ALA A 312 19.58 -4.40 -11.81
N GLN A 313 20.66 -3.99 -11.17
CA GLN A 313 20.62 -3.25 -9.91
C GLN A 313 21.44 -1.96 -10.10
N LEU A 314 20.82 -0.83 -9.79
CA LEU A 314 21.43 0.48 -9.82
C LEU A 314 21.65 0.96 -8.38
N PHE A 315 22.89 1.17 -8.00
CA PHE A 315 23.28 1.69 -6.70
C PHE A 315 23.73 3.14 -6.83
N LEU A 316 23.05 4.03 -6.12
CA LEU A 316 23.26 5.48 -6.20
C LEU A 316 24.01 6.07 -5.00
N GLY A 317 24.33 5.24 -3.99
CA GLY A 317 24.98 5.61 -2.74
C GLY A 317 24.17 5.10 -1.55
N CYS A 318 24.80 4.98 -0.39
CA CYS A 318 24.18 4.65 0.89
C CYS A 318 24.94 5.32 2.03
N THR A 319 24.30 5.37 3.20
CA THR A 319 24.89 5.87 4.45
C THR A 319 24.93 4.78 5.54
N ASP A 320 24.31 3.63 5.29
CA ASP A 320 24.22 2.52 6.24
C ASP A 320 25.19 1.38 5.91
N GLN A 321 25.69 0.77 6.95
CA GLN A 321 26.69 -0.30 6.86
C GLN A 321 26.15 -1.56 6.18
N LEU A 322 24.90 -1.95 6.45
CA LEU A 322 24.29 -3.16 5.87
C LEU A 322 24.24 -3.09 4.34
N THR A 323 23.80 -1.96 3.79
CA THR A 323 23.76 -1.75 2.34
C THR A 323 25.17 -1.72 1.75
N ALA A 324 26.13 -1.06 2.43
CA ALA A 324 27.51 -0.99 1.97
C ALA A 324 28.18 -2.38 1.91
N GLU A 325 28.00 -3.22 2.92
CA GLU A 325 28.51 -4.60 2.95
C GLU A 325 27.90 -5.45 1.85
N PHE A 326 26.57 -5.34 1.65
CA PHE A 326 25.87 -6.05 0.60
C PHE A 326 26.39 -5.68 -0.79
N ILE A 327 26.56 -4.40 -1.08
CA ILE A 327 27.07 -3.91 -2.38
C ILE A 327 28.55 -4.32 -2.55
N SER A 328 29.39 -4.17 -1.53
CA SER A 328 30.78 -4.62 -1.53
C SER A 328 30.90 -6.10 -1.92
N ALA A 329 30.10 -6.96 -1.30
CA ALA A 329 30.07 -8.39 -1.63
C ALA A 329 29.68 -8.66 -3.10
N ARG A 330 28.78 -7.84 -3.65
CA ARG A 330 28.33 -7.92 -5.06
C ARG A 330 29.36 -7.44 -6.09
N THR A 331 30.30 -6.58 -5.69
CA THR A 331 31.38 -6.12 -6.58
C THR A 331 32.40 -7.23 -6.87
N GLY A 332 32.46 -8.26 -6.03
CA GLY A 332 33.37 -9.40 -6.17
C GLY A 332 34.76 -9.14 -5.58
N LEU A 333 35.68 -10.08 -5.85
CA LEU A 333 37.03 -10.04 -5.35
C LEU A 333 38.04 -9.80 -6.47
N ALA A 334 39.05 -8.98 -6.18
CA ALA A 334 40.22 -8.78 -7.03
C ALA A 334 41.46 -9.41 -6.37
N SER A 335 42.35 -9.95 -7.22
CA SER A 335 43.68 -10.38 -6.77
C SER A 335 44.61 -9.19 -6.74
N VAL A 336 45.25 -8.94 -5.61
CA VAL A 336 46.22 -7.85 -5.44
C VAL A 336 47.59 -8.44 -5.04
N ALA A 337 48.63 -7.87 -5.60
CA ALA A 337 49.98 -8.21 -5.18
C ALA A 337 50.25 -7.58 -3.80
N VAL A 338 50.66 -8.41 -2.87
CA VAL A 338 51.02 -7.97 -1.51
C VAL A 338 52.50 -8.24 -1.33
N SER A 339 53.28 -7.20 -1.01
CA SER A 339 54.68 -7.35 -0.61
C SER A 339 54.85 -6.94 0.85
N SER A 340 55.42 -7.81 1.62
CA SER A 340 55.79 -7.54 3.02
C SER A 340 57.28 -7.44 3.14
N LYS A 341 57.78 -6.31 3.66
CA LYS A 341 59.21 -6.10 3.96
C LYS A 341 59.42 -6.19 5.46
N SER A 342 60.17 -7.18 5.86
CA SER A 342 60.57 -7.40 7.26
C SER A 342 62.04 -7.03 7.41
N LYS A 343 62.33 -6.15 8.36
CA LYS A 343 63.70 -5.78 8.76
C LYS A 343 63.96 -6.33 10.14
N GLN A 344 64.97 -7.20 10.28
CA GLN A 344 65.42 -7.71 11.58
C GLN A 344 66.32 -6.67 12.25
N LEU A 345 65.84 -6.03 13.29
CA LEU A 345 66.63 -5.14 14.14
C LEU A 345 67.23 -5.96 15.26
N GLY A 346 68.43 -6.51 15.05
CA GLY A 346 69.15 -7.20 16.06
C GLY A 346 70.02 -6.25 16.91
N THR A 347 69.66 -6.03 18.18
CA THR A 347 70.32 -5.09 19.09
C THR A 347 71.61 -5.67 19.75
N TRP A 348 71.95 -6.96 19.54
CA TRP A 348 73.00 -7.64 20.29
C TRP A 348 73.96 -8.49 19.45
N ARG A 349 74.05 -8.32 18.13
CA ARG A 349 75.07 -9.01 17.32
C ARG A 349 76.04 -8.01 16.69
N ILE A 350 77.23 -7.93 17.24
CA ILE A 350 78.33 -7.04 16.82
C ILE A 350 78.95 -7.44 15.48
N SER A 351 78.55 -8.53 14.82
CA SER A 351 79.23 -9.08 13.66
C SER A 351 78.54 -8.94 12.30
N ASN A 352 77.28 -8.40 12.20
CA ASN A 352 76.66 -8.22 10.89
C ASN A 352 76.16 -6.77 10.70
N TYR A 353 76.98 -5.97 10.06
CA TYR A 353 76.71 -4.58 9.72
C TYR A 353 75.68 -4.40 8.56
N THR A 354 75.22 -5.51 7.98
CA THR A 354 74.22 -5.50 6.94
C THR A 354 72.85 -5.88 7.51
N PRO A 355 71.87 -4.96 7.51
CA PRO A 355 70.50 -5.30 7.92
C PRO A 355 69.91 -6.34 6.96
N GLU A 356 69.49 -7.49 7.48
CA GLU A 356 68.77 -8.48 6.69
C GLU A 356 67.39 -8.00 6.38
N PHE A 357 67.15 -7.71 5.10
CA PHE A 357 65.84 -7.41 4.57
C PHE A 357 65.25 -8.68 3.97
N ARG A 358 64.09 -9.06 4.46
CA ARG A 358 63.32 -10.14 3.86
C ARG A 358 62.13 -9.53 3.16
N GLU A 359 62.04 -9.66 1.84
CA GLU A 359 60.87 -9.30 1.05
C GLU A 359 60.11 -10.57 0.68
N THR A 360 58.86 -10.67 1.14
CA THR A 360 57.97 -11.77 0.78
C THR A 360 56.86 -11.16 -0.11
N SER A 361 56.79 -11.60 -1.35
CA SER A 361 55.74 -11.24 -2.27
C SER A 361 54.72 -12.37 -2.39
N GLY A 362 53.46 -12.03 -2.36
CA GLY A 362 52.36 -12.98 -2.46
C GLY A 362 51.16 -12.34 -3.17
N VAL A 363 50.17 -13.16 -3.46
CA VAL A 363 48.88 -12.67 -4.02
C VAL A 363 47.82 -12.75 -2.94
N GLY A 364 47.29 -11.61 -2.57
CA GLY A 364 46.17 -11.49 -1.64
C GLY A 364 44.82 -11.34 -2.40
N LYS A 365 43.72 -11.63 -1.73
CA LYS A 365 42.37 -11.33 -2.25
C LYS A 365 41.83 -10.08 -1.53
N ARG A 366 41.24 -9.16 -2.29
CA ARG A 366 40.60 -7.97 -1.75
C ARG A 366 39.27 -7.79 -2.44
N PRO A 367 38.18 -7.34 -1.77
CA PRO A 367 36.97 -6.85 -2.46
C PRO A 367 37.34 -5.78 -3.50
N VAL A 368 36.68 -5.78 -4.66
CA VAL A 368 36.88 -4.72 -5.68
C VAL A 368 36.60 -3.34 -5.10
N LEU A 369 35.49 -3.24 -4.32
CA LEU A 369 35.19 -2.11 -3.46
C LEU A 369 34.97 -2.63 -2.03
N THR A 370 35.69 -2.08 -1.07
CA THR A 370 35.44 -2.36 0.36
C THR A 370 34.19 -1.60 0.84
N PRO A 371 33.55 -2.00 1.96
CA PRO A 371 32.36 -1.31 2.45
C PRO A 371 32.57 0.19 2.69
N ASP A 372 33.74 0.59 3.17
CA ASP A 372 34.08 2.00 3.37
C ASP A 372 34.29 2.77 2.06
N GLU A 373 34.78 2.12 1.00
CA GLU A 373 34.85 2.70 -0.33
C GLU A 373 33.46 2.86 -0.96
N VAL A 374 32.55 1.91 -0.70
CA VAL A 374 31.14 2.02 -1.12
C VAL A 374 30.45 3.19 -0.42
N LEU A 375 30.67 3.37 0.91
CA LEU A 375 30.13 4.53 1.65
C LEU A 375 30.67 5.87 1.16
N ARG A 376 31.88 5.88 0.59
CA ARG A 376 32.54 7.08 0.06
C ARG A 376 32.40 7.24 -1.46
N LEU A 377 31.50 6.47 -2.08
CA LEU A 377 31.25 6.62 -3.53
C LEU A 377 30.92 8.08 -3.85
N PRO A 378 31.60 8.71 -4.83
CA PRO A 378 31.32 10.08 -5.23
C PRO A 378 29.84 10.29 -5.58
N LEU A 379 29.32 11.44 -5.18
CA LEU A 379 27.89 11.73 -5.30
C LEU A 379 27.38 11.81 -6.75
N ASP A 380 28.24 12.04 -7.70
CA ASP A 380 28.01 12.08 -9.15
C ASP A 380 28.16 10.71 -9.82
N GLN A 381 28.57 9.67 -9.06
CA GLN A 381 28.79 8.33 -9.58
C GLN A 381 27.74 7.32 -9.08
N ALA A 382 27.55 6.27 -9.85
CA ALA A 382 26.68 5.16 -9.56
C ALA A 382 27.34 3.82 -9.93
N LEU A 383 26.91 2.73 -9.30
CA LEU A 383 27.30 1.38 -9.68
C LEU A 383 26.13 0.68 -10.37
N ILE A 384 26.41 0.06 -11.51
CA ILE A 384 25.43 -0.78 -12.22
C ILE A 384 25.90 -2.24 -12.11
N ILE A 385 25.06 -3.08 -11.52
CA ILE A 385 25.27 -4.50 -11.35
C ILE A 385 24.28 -5.22 -12.25
N ILE A 386 24.77 -5.86 -13.30
CA ILE A 386 23.96 -6.61 -14.26
C ILE A 386 24.35 -8.09 -14.19
N ARG A 387 23.36 -8.97 -14.18
CA ARG A 387 23.56 -10.41 -14.18
C ARG A 387 24.51 -10.84 -15.31
N GLY A 388 25.54 -11.58 -14.96
CA GLY A 388 26.53 -12.09 -15.91
C GLY A 388 27.53 -11.07 -16.45
N LYS A 389 27.55 -9.84 -15.92
CA LYS A 389 28.51 -8.79 -16.28
C LYS A 389 29.36 -8.37 -15.08
N LYS A 390 30.52 -7.78 -15.36
CA LYS A 390 31.29 -7.07 -14.32
C LYS A 390 30.54 -5.84 -13.88
N VAL A 391 30.73 -5.43 -12.62
CA VAL A 391 30.17 -4.20 -12.10
C VAL A 391 30.74 -2.99 -12.87
N LEU A 392 29.84 -2.10 -13.25
CA LEU A 392 30.18 -0.87 -13.94
C LEU A 392 30.05 0.30 -12.98
N GLN A 393 31.05 1.15 -12.92
CA GLN A 393 31.02 2.44 -12.27
C GLN A 393 30.79 3.50 -13.36
N VAL A 394 29.74 4.31 -13.21
CA VAL A 394 29.28 5.25 -14.22
C VAL A 394 28.92 6.59 -13.61
N ASP A 395 28.97 7.64 -14.41
CA ASP A 395 28.52 8.96 -14.01
C ASP A 395 26.99 9.04 -14.03
N LYS A 396 26.40 9.71 -13.04
CA LYS A 396 24.96 9.97 -12.99
C LYS A 396 24.60 11.03 -14.04
N MET A 397 23.61 10.73 -14.85
CA MET A 397 23.05 11.70 -15.78
C MET A 397 21.92 12.47 -15.11
N ASP A 398 21.94 13.79 -15.14
CA ASP A 398 20.79 14.60 -14.74
C ASP A 398 19.65 14.44 -15.74
N TYR A 399 18.42 14.23 -15.24
CA TYR A 399 17.23 14.05 -16.08
C TYR A 399 16.95 15.29 -16.98
N SER A 400 17.35 16.48 -16.55
CA SER A 400 17.21 17.72 -17.34
C SER A 400 17.98 17.68 -18.68
N LYS A 401 19.01 16.82 -18.76
CA LYS A 401 19.76 16.57 -20.00
C LYS A 401 19.07 15.64 -20.98
N HIS A 402 17.96 15.00 -20.57
CA HIS A 402 17.18 14.16 -21.47
C HIS A 402 16.52 15.03 -22.57
N PRO A 403 16.53 14.63 -23.85
CA PRO A 403 15.95 15.44 -24.95
C PRO A 403 14.50 15.84 -24.75
N GLU A 404 13.71 14.99 -24.09
CA GLU A 404 12.28 15.20 -23.81
C GLU A 404 12.06 16.10 -22.57
N ALA A 405 13.06 16.33 -21.72
CA ALA A 405 12.91 17.10 -20.47
C ALA A 405 12.41 18.53 -20.69
N LYS A 406 12.72 19.12 -21.84
CA LYS A 406 12.26 20.47 -22.22
C LYS A 406 10.74 20.60 -22.34
N TYR A 407 10.02 19.49 -22.46
CA TYR A 407 8.56 19.46 -22.55
C TYR A 407 7.86 19.21 -21.20
N LEU A 408 8.62 18.99 -20.14
CA LEU A 408 8.07 18.85 -18.81
C LEU A 408 7.42 20.17 -18.37
N ARG A 409 6.17 20.07 -17.89
CA ARG A 409 5.43 21.19 -17.32
C ARG A 409 4.90 20.76 -15.96
N SER A 410 5.11 21.56 -14.95
CA SER A 410 4.64 21.26 -13.61
C SER A 410 3.15 21.57 -13.49
N CYS A 411 2.39 20.60 -12.95
CA CYS A 411 0.98 20.72 -12.61
C CYS A 411 0.77 20.18 -11.19
N LYS A 412 0.24 20.99 -10.29
CA LYS A 412 0.02 20.56 -8.90
C LYS A 412 -0.99 19.41 -8.83
N ALA A 413 -0.75 18.42 -7.98
CA ALA A 413 -1.69 17.34 -7.74
C ALA A 413 -3.05 17.85 -7.22
N SER A 414 -3.05 18.93 -6.46
CA SER A 414 -4.28 19.61 -6.00
C SER A 414 -5.10 20.28 -7.11
N ALA A 415 -4.55 20.42 -8.32
CA ALA A 415 -5.28 20.94 -9.47
C ALA A 415 -6.05 19.86 -10.24
N HIS A 416 -5.82 18.58 -9.93
CA HIS A 416 -6.57 17.48 -10.53
C HIS A 416 -8.01 17.49 -10.05
N VAL A 417 -8.94 17.46 -11.00
CA VAL A 417 -10.38 17.38 -10.73
C VAL A 417 -10.89 16.05 -11.28
N PRO A 418 -11.20 15.08 -10.41
CA PRO A 418 -11.71 13.78 -10.82
C PRO A 418 -13.12 13.91 -11.43
N GLU A 419 -13.53 12.92 -12.21
CA GLU A 419 -14.81 12.94 -12.91
C GLU A 419 -16.00 12.94 -11.95
N TRP A 420 -15.95 12.15 -10.87
CA TRP A 420 -17.00 12.12 -9.86
C TRP A 420 -17.27 13.51 -9.26
N ARG A 421 -16.22 14.30 -9.03
CA ARG A 421 -16.33 15.65 -8.49
C ARG A 421 -16.90 16.63 -9.52
N ARG A 422 -16.49 16.55 -10.80
CA ARG A 422 -17.10 17.35 -11.87
C ARG A 422 -18.59 17.11 -11.98
N LEU A 423 -19.00 15.84 -11.94
CA LEU A 423 -20.43 15.48 -12.01
C LEU A 423 -21.21 16.01 -10.79
N GLU A 424 -20.65 15.97 -9.59
CA GLU A 424 -21.27 16.58 -8.39
C GLU A 424 -21.41 18.10 -8.53
N GLU A 425 -20.37 18.78 -9.01
CA GLU A 425 -20.40 20.23 -9.23
C GLU A 425 -21.39 20.63 -10.33
N GLU A 426 -21.53 19.85 -11.37
CA GLU A 426 -22.53 20.06 -12.44
C GLU A 426 -23.96 19.81 -11.93
N ALA A 427 -24.16 18.75 -11.15
CA ALA A 427 -25.45 18.45 -10.54
C ALA A 427 -25.88 19.55 -9.56
N ALA A 428 -24.94 20.12 -8.81
CA ALA A 428 -25.20 21.23 -7.90
C ALA A 428 -25.57 22.55 -8.63
N LYS A 429 -25.10 22.73 -9.86
CA LYS A 429 -25.43 23.90 -10.72
C LYS A 429 -26.78 23.76 -11.43
N THR A 430 -27.29 22.53 -11.56
CA THR A 430 -28.59 22.27 -12.18
C THR A 430 -29.68 22.57 -11.16
N PRO A 431 -30.63 23.53 -11.40
CA PRO A 431 -31.68 23.84 -10.44
C PRO A 431 -32.52 22.58 -10.21
N GLN A 432 -32.58 22.09 -8.96
CA GLN A 432 -33.53 21.03 -8.61
C GLN A 432 -34.96 21.50 -8.99
N PRO A 433 -35.73 20.72 -9.72
CA PRO A 433 -37.13 21.04 -9.93
C PRO A 433 -37.81 21.15 -8.58
N ALA A 434 -38.43 22.30 -8.32
CA ALA A 434 -39.12 22.57 -7.06
C ALA A 434 -39.98 21.38 -6.65
N PRO A 435 -39.92 20.96 -5.35
CA PRO A 435 -40.73 19.83 -4.89
C PRO A 435 -42.18 20.09 -5.25
N LYS A 436 -42.81 19.15 -6.00
CA LYS A 436 -44.25 19.22 -6.29
C LYS A 436 -44.98 19.40 -4.97
N PRO A 437 -45.88 20.44 -4.85
CA PRO A 437 -46.60 20.63 -3.61
C PRO A 437 -47.37 19.34 -3.27
N ALA A 438 -47.21 18.88 -2.06
CA ALA A 438 -47.93 17.73 -1.55
C ALA A 438 -49.44 17.92 -1.75
N PRO A 439 -50.22 16.88 -2.14
CA PRO A 439 -51.67 16.98 -2.30
C PRO A 439 -52.27 17.47 -0.98
N ALA A 440 -53.01 18.56 -1.07
CA ALA A 440 -53.68 19.21 0.08
C ALA A 440 -54.46 18.17 0.89
N ALA A 441 -54.13 17.99 2.15
CA ALA A 441 -54.85 17.14 3.08
C ALA A 441 -56.28 17.63 3.17
N LYS A 442 -57.25 16.77 2.85
CA LYS A 442 -58.68 17.01 3.02
C LYS A 442 -58.95 17.31 4.48
N LYS A 443 -59.52 18.52 4.76
CA LYS A 443 -59.94 18.91 6.12
C LYS A 443 -60.91 17.87 6.70
N PRO A 444 -60.75 17.43 7.96
CA PRO A 444 -61.71 16.54 8.58
C PRO A 444 -63.01 17.29 8.91
N ALA A 445 -64.14 16.64 8.62
CA ALA A 445 -65.47 17.14 8.84
C ALA A 445 -65.76 17.45 10.33
N LYS A 446 -66.34 18.62 10.60
CA LYS A 446 -66.77 19.06 11.93
C LYS A 446 -67.76 18.04 12.57
N ARG A 447 -67.36 17.39 13.67
CA ARG A 447 -68.30 16.69 14.58
C ARG A 447 -68.86 17.72 15.58
N LYS A 448 -70.22 17.70 15.71
CA LYS A 448 -71.00 18.53 16.60
C LYS A 448 -70.66 18.29 18.06
N ALA A 449 -70.55 19.41 18.78
CA ALA A 449 -70.34 19.44 20.22
C ALA A 449 -71.56 18.94 21.00
N THR A 450 -71.39 18.10 21.98
CA THR A 450 -72.33 17.86 23.07
C THR A 450 -71.68 18.32 24.41
N LYS A 451 -72.53 18.98 25.22
CA LYS A 451 -72.23 19.76 26.42
C LYS A 451 -71.76 18.91 27.61
N PRO A 452 -71.11 19.51 28.60
CA PRO A 452 -70.38 18.82 29.68
C PRO A 452 -71.27 18.53 30.90
N ALA A 453 -70.89 17.48 31.64
CA ALA A 453 -71.36 17.25 33.00
C ALA A 453 -70.19 17.45 33.99
N SER A 454 -70.49 18.14 35.07
CA SER A 454 -69.60 18.67 36.13
C SER A 454 -69.14 17.63 37.14
N PRO A 455 -68.26 17.99 38.08
CA PRO A 455 -67.20 17.16 38.63
C PRO A 455 -67.55 16.54 40.00
N THR A 456 -66.87 15.46 40.36
CA THR A 456 -66.76 15.05 41.76
C THR A 456 -65.29 14.81 42.12
N ASP A 457 -64.91 15.59 43.05
CA ASP A 457 -63.79 15.70 43.92
C ASP A 457 -63.40 14.36 44.55
N LYS A 458 -62.06 14.05 44.55
CA LYS A 458 -61.36 13.43 45.71
C LYS A 458 -59.86 13.48 45.50
N SER A 459 -59.25 14.20 46.42
CA SER A 459 -57.84 14.49 46.62
C SER A 459 -57.00 13.28 47.05
N PRO A 460 -55.69 13.47 47.18
CA PRO A 460 -54.69 12.43 46.99
C PRO A 460 -54.19 11.79 48.30
N LYS A 461 -53.52 10.62 48.16
CA LYS A 461 -52.70 10.08 49.24
C LYS A 461 -51.26 9.94 48.77
N GLU A 462 -50.41 10.54 49.60
CA GLU A 462 -48.96 10.59 49.59
C GLU A 462 -48.33 9.18 49.56
N ALA A 463 -47.19 9.14 48.90
CA ALA A 463 -46.23 8.03 49.00
C ALA A 463 -45.07 8.44 49.89
N PRO A 464 -44.45 7.57 50.69
CA PRO A 464 -43.27 7.91 51.47
C PRO A 464 -41.96 7.59 50.75
N ALA A 465 -40.97 8.43 50.99
CA ALA A 465 -39.59 8.34 50.52
C ALA A 465 -38.80 7.21 51.22
N PRO A 466 -37.75 6.68 50.60
CA PRO A 466 -36.83 5.77 51.27
C PRO A 466 -35.63 6.50 51.87
N LYS A 467 -35.24 6.01 53.04
CA LYS A 467 -34.15 6.48 53.91
C LYS A 467 -32.77 6.05 53.38
N SER A 468 -31.81 6.95 53.59
CA SER A 468 -30.37 6.78 53.52
C SER A 468 -29.81 5.91 54.65
N ALA A 469 -28.77 5.15 54.39
CA ALA A 469 -27.62 4.73 55.22
C ALA A 469 -26.78 3.74 54.43
N GLY A 470 -25.46 3.75 54.43
CA GLY A 470 -24.40 4.28 55.20
C GLY A 470 -23.13 3.64 54.68
N THR A 471 -22.09 4.40 54.62
CA THR A 471 -20.69 3.98 54.36
C THR A 471 -20.19 3.16 55.58
N PRO A 472 -19.20 2.28 55.41
CA PRO A 472 -17.97 2.52 56.13
C PRO A 472 -16.68 2.35 55.33
N GLU A 473 -15.73 3.16 55.74
CA GLU A 473 -14.32 3.25 55.45
C GLU A 473 -13.56 1.95 55.77
N GLY A 474 -12.44 1.74 55.08
CA GLY A 474 -11.45 0.73 55.42
C GLY A 474 -10.19 0.93 54.57
N ILE A 475 -9.33 1.84 55.00
CA ILE A 475 -7.94 2.03 54.58
C ILE A 475 -7.12 0.88 55.12
N ILE A 476 -6.30 0.22 54.30
CA ILE A 476 -5.01 -0.39 54.69
C ILE A 476 -4.02 -0.23 53.55
N THR A 477 -2.99 0.56 53.83
CA THR A 477 -1.68 0.64 53.20
C THR A 477 -0.77 -0.46 53.74
N THR A 478 0.12 -0.99 52.90
CA THR A 478 1.51 -1.39 53.16
C THR A 478 2.04 -1.97 51.84
N ASP A 479 3.01 -1.38 51.29
CA ASP A 479 4.47 -1.31 51.44
C ASP A 479 5.22 -2.44 50.73
N LYS A 480 5.99 -1.97 49.78
CA LYS A 480 7.37 -2.27 49.33
C LYS A 480 8.01 -3.63 49.47
N ASP A 481 8.71 -3.87 48.42
CA ASP A 481 10.08 -4.40 48.28
C ASP A 481 10.28 -5.89 47.95
N SER A 482 11.07 -5.98 46.93
CA SER A 482 12.19 -6.90 46.66
C SER A 482 11.90 -8.26 46.01
N ILE A 483 12.59 -8.57 44.98
CA ILE A 483 13.87 -9.25 44.75
C ILE A 483 13.78 -9.99 43.43
N LEU A 484 14.62 -9.60 42.51
CA LEU A 484 15.60 -10.33 41.73
C LEU A 484 15.51 -11.88 41.73
N SER A 485 15.31 -12.48 40.63
CA SER A 485 16.21 -13.42 39.97
C SER A 485 15.79 -13.61 38.50
#